data_53330072463d5b2a2f0de253dbde8aa7
#
_entry.id   53330072463d5b2a2f0de253dbde8aa7
#
_cell.length_a   1.000
_cell.length_b   1.000
_cell.length_c   1.000
_cell.angle_alpha   90.00
_cell.angle_beta   90.00
_cell.angle_gamma   90.00
#
_symmetry.space_group_name_H-M   'P 1'
#
loop_
_entity.id
_entity.type
_entity.pdbx_description
1 polymer ?
#
loop_
_entity_poly.entity_id
_entity_poly.type
_entity_poly.pdbx_seq_one_letter_code
_entity_poly.pdbx_strand_id
1 'polypeptide(L)'
;TCAPTNENLMELCIMVDALKRASARRITAVIPYFGYARQDRRPRSRRVPISAKVVANMLEAVGVERLLTMDLHADQIQGFFNIPVDNIYATPILLSDLKSKSYDDLVVVSPDVGGVVRARALAKQLGCDLAIIDKRRPKANVSEVMHVIGEIENRNCVIMDDMIDTAGTLVKAAEVLKERGARRVF
;
A
#
# COMPACT_ATOMS: atom_id res chain seq x y z
N THR A 1 -6.08 12.11 3.32
CA THR A 1 -6.95 11.36 4.26
C THR A 1 -6.17 10.38 5.15
N CYS A 2 -4.92 10.74 5.52
CA CYS A 2 -4.15 10.05 6.57
C CYS A 2 -4.77 10.28 7.96
N ALA A 3 -4.16 9.72 9.01
CA ALA A 3 -4.66 9.89 10.36
C ALA A 3 -4.61 11.37 10.85
N PRO A 4 -5.63 11.86 11.57
CA PRO A 4 -6.90 11.20 11.89
C PRO A 4 -7.83 11.12 10.67
N THR A 5 -8.10 9.90 10.21
CA THR A 5 -8.72 9.67 8.89
C THR A 5 -10.12 10.23 8.75
N ASN A 6 -10.95 10.10 9.79
CA ASN A 6 -12.35 10.55 9.73
C ASN A 6 -12.45 12.07 9.64
N GLU A 7 -11.68 12.77 10.44
CA GLU A 7 -11.63 14.23 10.46
C GLU A 7 -11.12 14.76 9.12
N ASN A 8 -10.02 14.23 8.64
CA ASN A 8 -9.42 14.64 7.36
C ASN A 8 -10.32 14.34 6.17
N LEU A 9 -11.07 13.22 6.20
CA LEU A 9 -12.04 12.90 5.15
C LEU A 9 -13.23 13.87 5.18
N MET A 10 -13.75 14.18 6.36
CA MET A 10 -14.85 15.12 6.51
C MET A 10 -14.43 16.54 6.09
N GLU A 11 -13.24 16.98 6.50
CA GLU A 11 -12.69 18.26 6.07
C GLU A 11 -12.59 18.36 4.55
N LEU A 12 -12.07 17.31 3.90
CA LEU A 12 -12.02 17.23 2.44
C LEU A 12 -13.42 17.36 1.81
N CYS A 13 -14.43 16.66 2.33
CA CYS A 13 -15.80 16.74 1.86
C CYS A 13 -16.37 18.15 1.97
N ILE A 14 -16.10 18.82 3.10
CA ILE A 14 -16.54 20.22 3.32
C ILE A 14 -15.85 21.18 2.35
N MET A 15 -14.54 21.02 2.12
CA MET A 15 -13.79 21.82 1.15
C MET A 15 -14.34 21.64 -0.27
N VAL A 16 -14.67 20.41 -0.67
CA VAL A 16 -15.24 20.10 -1.97
C VAL A 16 -16.62 20.79 -2.14
N ASP A 17 -17.50 20.71 -1.13
CA ASP A 17 -18.81 21.39 -1.16
C ASP A 17 -18.64 22.91 -1.25
N ALA A 18 -17.72 23.49 -0.50
CA ALA A 18 -17.43 24.93 -0.57
C ALA A 18 -16.97 25.36 -1.98
N LEU A 19 -16.08 24.60 -2.60
CA LEU A 19 -15.61 24.86 -3.97
C LEU A 19 -16.73 24.75 -4.98
N LYS A 20 -17.58 23.73 -4.84
CA LYS A 20 -18.77 23.54 -5.69
C LYS A 20 -19.74 24.73 -5.59
N ARG A 21 -20.00 25.21 -4.38
CA ARG A 21 -20.84 26.41 -4.14
C ARG A 21 -20.19 27.69 -4.67
N ALA A 22 -18.87 27.74 -4.69
CA ALA A 22 -18.11 28.83 -5.29
C ALA A 22 -18.03 28.75 -6.83
N SER A 23 -18.80 27.84 -7.44
CA SER A 23 -18.86 27.62 -8.90
C SER A 23 -17.53 27.19 -9.52
N ALA A 24 -16.73 26.41 -8.80
CA ALA A 24 -15.53 25.81 -9.37
C ALA A 24 -15.91 24.97 -10.61
N ARG A 25 -15.18 25.17 -11.70
CA ARG A 25 -15.45 24.51 -12.99
C ARG A 25 -15.16 23.01 -12.94
N ARG A 26 -14.17 22.62 -12.17
CA ARG A 26 -13.74 21.22 -11.99
C ARG A 26 -13.11 21.05 -10.60
N ILE A 27 -13.40 19.93 -9.96
CA ILE A 27 -12.83 19.59 -8.67
C ILE A 27 -12.09 18.26 -8.80
N THR A 28 -10.77 18.31 -8.67
CA THR A 28 -9.91 17.12 -8.60
C THR A 28 -9.42 16.95 -7.16
N ALA A 29 -9.75 15.83 -6.55
CA ALA A 29 -9.22 15.49 -5.24
C ALA A 29 -7.84 14.83 -5.39
N VAL A 30 -6.81 15.41 -4.75
CA VAL A 30 -5.47 14.83 -4.70
C VAL A 30 -5.30 14.21 -3.32
N ILE A 31 -5.31 12.88 -3.26
CA ILE A 31 -5.33 12.10 -2.03
C ILE A 31 -4.16 11.09 -2.08
N PRO A 32 -2.93 11.48 -1.72
CA PRO A 32 -1.78 10.59 -1.77
C PRO A 32 -1.97 9.33 -0.91
N TYR A 33 -2.58 9.45 0.26
CA TYR A 33 -2.99 8.33 1.10
C TYR A 33 -4.51 8.19 1.09
N PHE A 34 -5.02 7.15 0.45
CA PHE A 34 -6.46 6.86 0.39
C PHE A 34 -6.90 6.11 1.65
N GLY A 35 -7.51 6.84 2.58
CA GLY A 35 -8.02 6.28 3.83
C GLY A 35 -9.05 5.18 3.59
N TYR A 36 -9.03 4.15 4.44
CA TYR A 36 -9.84 2.93 4.34
C TYR A 36 -9.52 2.00 3.16
N ALA A 37 -8.46 2.23 2.38
CA ALA A 37 -8.08 1.41 1.23
C ALA A 37 -7.89 -0.09 1.57
N ARG A 38 -7.46 -0.42 2.79
CA ARG A 38 -7.30 -1.81 3.25
C ARG A 38 -8.61 -2.59 3.35
N GLN A 39 -9.77 -1.92 3.35
CA GLN A 39 -11.10 -2.53 3.38
C GLN A 39 -11.75 -2.47 2.00
N ASP A 40 -11.09 -3.07 1.04
CA ASP A 40 -11.44 -3.10 -0.38
C ASP A 40 -12.36 -4.27 -0.76
N ARG A 41 -12.50 -5.25 0.11
CA ARG A 41 -13.24 -6.49 -0.17
C ARG A 41 -13.87 -7.08 1.09
N ARG A 42 -14.87 -7.93 0.86
CA ARG A 42 -15.49 -8.75 1.90
C ARG A 42 -14.85 -10.15 1.94
N PRO A 43 -14.30 -10.60 3.08
CA PRO A 43 -13.90 -12.00 3.24
C PRO A 43 -15.10 -12.95 3.06
N ARG A 44 -14.86 -14.15 2.50
CA ARG A 44 -15.93 -15.11 2.18
C ARG A 44 -16.83 -15.47 3.35
N SER A 45 -16.28 -15.54 4.56
CA SER A 45 -16.97 -16.00 5.78
C SER A 45 -17.63 -14.90 6.61
N ARG A 46 -17.53 -13.63 6.22
CA ARG A 46 -17.99 -12.50 7.05
C ARG A 46 -18.81 -11.49 6.25
N ARG A 47 -19.84 -10.94 6.89
CA ARG A 47 -20.61 -9.79 6.38
C ARG A 47 -20.04 -8.52 7.01
N VAL A 48 -19.08 -7.91 6.33
CA VAL A 48 -18.42 -6.66 6.76
C VAL A 48 -18.59 -5.59 5.68
N PRO A 49 -18.51 -4.30 6.03
CA PRO A 49 -18.55 -3.24 5.04
C PRO A 49 -17.35 -3.30 4.09
N ILE A 50 -17.50 -2.72 2.90
CA ILE A 50 -16.40 -2.41 2.00
C ILE A 50 -16.15 -0.91 2.12
N SER A 51 -15.37 -0.51 3.14
CA SER A 51 -15.25 0.90 3.52
C SER A 51 -14.58 1.75 2.44
N ALA A 52 -13.69 1.17 1.64
CA ALA A 52 -13.11 1.86 0.48
C ALA A 52 -14.19 2.29 -0.53
N LYS A 53 -15.22 1.44 -0.76
CA LYS A 53 -16.37 1.82 -1.62
C LYS A 53 -17.24 2.90 -0.99
N VAL A 54 -17.41 2.88 0.33
CA VAL A 54 -18.16 3.94 1.04
C VAL A 54 -17.48 5.29 0.84
N VAL A 55 -16.15 5.35 1.03
CA VAL A 55 -15.37 6.57 0.81
C VAL A 55 -15.46 7.04 -0.65
N ALA A 56 -15.35 6.12 -1.61
CA ALA A 56 -15.50 6.47 -3.02
C ALA A 56 -16.86 7.12 -3.30
N ASN A 57 -17.96 6.51 -2.80
CA ASN A 57 -19.30 7.07 -2.96
C ASN A 57 -19.46 8.45 -2.30
N MET A 58 -18.88 8.66 -1.11
CA MET A 58 -18.92 9.95 -0.42
C MET A 58 -18.23 11.04 -1.23
N LEU A 59 -17.02 10.78 -1.74
CA LEU A 59 -16.27 11.74 -2.56
C LEU A 59 -17.02 12.12 -3.84
N GLU A 60 -17.62 11.17 -4.54
CA GLU A 60 -18.44 11.45 -5.72
C GLU A 60 -19.71 12.24 -5.36
N ALA A 61 -20.39 11.85 -4.27
CA ALA A 61 -21.63 12.50 -3.85
C ALA A 61 -21.43 13.98 -3.49
N VAL A 62 -20.32 14.34 -2.87
CA VAL A 62 -20.02 15.75 -2.56
C VAL A 62 -19.56 16.55 -3.78
N GLY A 63 -19.14 15.90 -4.87
CA GLY A 63 -18.84 16.57 -6.13
C GLY A 63 -17.40 16.50 -6.61
N VAL A 64 -16.62 15.53 -6.14
CA VAL A 64 -15.32 15.22 -6.76
C VAL A 64 -15.54 14.66 -8.16
N GLU A 65 -14.87 15.22 -9.16
CA GLU A 65 -14.99 14.82 -10.57
C GLU A 65 -13.78 14.03 -11.08
N ARG A 66 -12.67 14.02 -10.34
CA ARG A 66 -11.46 13.26 -10.62
C ARG A 66 -10.71 12.98 -9.33
N LEU A 67 -10.15 11.82 -9.21
CA LEU A 67 -9.25 11.44 -8.11
C LEU A 67 -7.84 11.23 -8.63
N LEU A 68 -6.85 11.81 -7.96
CA LEU A 68 -5.45 11.44 -8.08
C LEU A 68 -5.00 10.88 -6.75
N THR A 69 -4.45 9.68 -6.76
CA THR A 69 -3.97 8.98 -5.56
C THR A 69 -2.64 8.28 -5.84
N MET A 70 -2.00 7.75 -4.79
CA MET A 70 -0.73 7.08 -4.91
C MET A 70 -0.78 5.70 -4.26
N ASP A 71 -0.21 4.69 -4.93
CA ASP A 71 -0.03 3.33 -4.42
C ASP A 71 -1.27 2.78 -3.70
N LEU A 72 -2.40 2.74 -4.38
CA LEU A 72 -3.61 2.11 -3.83
C LEU A 72 -3.29 0.71 -3.30
N HIS A 73 -3.81 0.39 -2.13
CA HIS A 73 -3.65 -0.93 -1.51
C HIS A 73 -4.04 -2.08 -2.46
N ALA A 74 -5.06 -1.84 -3.27
CA ALA A 74 -5.52 -2.76 -4.29
C ALA A 74 -5.97 -1.97 -5.53
N ASP A 75 -5.46 -2.30 -6.71
CA ASP A 75 -5.73 -1.58 -7.96
C ASP A 75 -7.22 -1.57 -8.33
N GLN A 76 -7.97 -2.61 -7.95
CA GLN A 76 -9.41 -2.69 -8.19
C GLN A 76 -10.24 -1.58 -7.51
N ILE A 77 -9.68 -0.87 -6.52
CA ILE A 77 -10.34 0.29 -5.88
C ILE A 77 -10.66 1.37 -6.92
N GLN A 78 -9.87 1.49 -7.99
CA GLN A 78 -10.16 2.38 -9.11
C GLN A 78 -11.56 2.11 -9.71
N GLY A 79 -11.97 0.85 -9.75
CA GLY A 79 -13.29 0.42 -10.22
C GLY A 79 -14.44 0.74 -9.26
N PHE A 80 -14.17 1.26 -8.06
CA PHE A 80 -15.21 1.71 -7.12
C PHE A 80 -15.75 3.09 -7.47
N PHE A 81 -15.05 3.82 -8.32
CA PHE A 81 -15.40 5.15 -8.78
C PHE A 81 -16.05 5.11 -10.16
N ASN A 82 -17.02 6.00 -10.38
CA ASN A 82 -17.60 6.29 -11.69
C ASN A 82 -16.91 7.49 -12.36
N ILE A 83 -15.96 8.12 -11.68
CA ILE A 83 -15.13 9.21 -12.16
C ILE A 83 -13.73 8.71 -12.50
N PRO A 84 -12.95 9.45 -13.31
CA PRO A 84 -11.56 9.09 -13.59
C PRO A 84 -10.70 9.05 -12.33
N VAL A 85 -9.89 7.99 -12.21
CA VAL A 85 -8.92 7.80 -11.11
C VAL A 85 -7.53 7.65 -11.69
N ASP A 86 -6.61 8.48 -11.25
CA ASP A 86 -5.18 8.36 -11.54
C ASP A 86 -4.48 7.77 -10.32
N ASN A 87 -4.16 6.48 -10.38
CA ASN A 87 -3.30 5.83 -9.39
C ASN A 87 -1.84 5.93 -9.85
N ILE A 88 -1.07 6.82 -9.25
CA ILE A 88 0.37 6.95 -9.54
C ILE A 88 1.18 6.06 -8.59
N TYR A 89 2.36 5.65 -9.02
CA TYR A 89 3.22 4.75 -8.26
C TYR A 89 4.48 5.46 -7.79
N ALA A 90 4.87 5.26 -6.53
CA ALA A 90 6.13 5.75 -5.97
C ALA A 90 7.34 4.95 -6.46
N THR A 91 7.12 3.78 -7.06
CA THR A 91 8.19 2.89 -7.55
C THR A 91 9.29 3.59 -8.36
N PRO A 92 9.02 4.52 -9.30
CA PRO A 92 10.09 5.21 -10.04
C PRO A 92 11.01 6.05 -9.15
N ILE A 93 10.46 6.68 -8.10
CA ILE A 93 11.21 7.49 -7.14
C ILE A 93 12.08 6.58 -6.26
N LEU A 94 11.47 5.53 -5.70
CA LEU A 94 12.16 4.53 -4.88
C LEU A 94 13.27 3.82 -5.67
N LEU A 95 13.01 3.48 -6.93
CA LEU A 95 13.99 2.87 -7.82
C LEU A 95 15.21 3.78 -8.06
N SER A 96 14.98 5.08 -8.29
CA SER A 96 16.06 6.07 -8.46
C SER A 96 16.91 6.17 -7.21
N ASP A 97 16.29 6.23 -6.03
CA ASP A 97 16.99 6.28 -4.74
C ASP A 97 17.82 5.02 -4.48
N LEU A 98 17.23 3.83 -4.69
CA LEU A 98 17.91 2.56 -4.50
C LEU A 98 19.11 2.40 -5.46
N LYS A 99 18.96 2.80 -6.72
CA LYS A 99 20.07 2.78 -7.70
C LYS A 99 21.20 3.73 -7.29
N SER A 100 20.88 4.89 -6.73
CA SER A 100 21.89 5.86 -6.28
C SER A 100 22.72 5.33 -5.10
N LYS A 101 22.14 4.49 -4.26
CA LYS A 101 22.79 3.89 -3.08
C LYS A 101 23.67 2.67 -3.41
N SER A 102 23.53 2.10 -4.61
CA SER A 102 24.38 1.01 -5.14
C SER A 102 24.61 -0.14 -4.13
N TYR A 103 23.55 -0.68 -3.57
CA TYR A 103 23.64 -1.81 -2.66
C TYR A 103 24.11 -3.07 -3.38
N ASP A 104 25.15 -3.72 -2.86
CA ASP A 104 25.63 -5.00 -3.37
C ASP A 104 24.65 -6.12 -3.01
N ASP A 105 24.54 -7.12 -3.87
CA ASP A 105 23.83 -8.37 -3.63
C ASP A 105 22.41 -8.14 -3.05
N LEU A 106 21.64 -7.33 -3.76
CA LEU A 106 20.32 -6.86 -3.34
C LEU A 106 19.25 -7.92 -3.59
N VAL A 107 18.31 -8.05 -2.65
CA VAL A 107 17.07 -8.81 -2.78
C VAL A 107 15.89 -7.92 -2.40
N VAL A 108 14.88 -7.84 -3.25
CA VAL A 108 13.62 -7.20 -2.89
C VAL A 108 12.73 -8.20 -2.16
N VAL A 109 12.17 -7.79 -1.02
CA VAL A 109 11.35 -8.65 -0.18
C VAL A 109 9.93 -8.11 -0.13
N SER A 110 8.95 -8.98 -0.45
CA SER A 110 7.55 -8.70 -0.16
C SER A 110 7.22 -9.11 1.27
N PRO A 111 6.68 -8.22 2.12
CA PRO A 111 6.37 -8.54 3.51
C PRO A 111 5.16 -9.47 3.67
N ASP A 112 4.42 -9.72 2.60
CA ASP A 112 3.31 -10.68 2.54
C ASP A 112 3.00 -11.09 1.09
N VAL A 113 2.05 -12.03 0.93
CA VAL A 113 1.65 -12.53 -0.39
C VAL A 113 0.93 -11.46 -1.22
N GLY A 114 0.26 -10.51 -0.59
CA GLY A 114 -0.48 -9.44 -1.28
C GLY A 114 0.43 -8.45 -2.01
N GLY A 115 1.59 -8.14 -1.45
CA GLY A 115 2.58 -7.21 -2.01
C GLY A 115 3.48 -7.78 -3.10
N VAL A 116 3.39 -9.08 -3.43
CA VAL A 116 4.32 -9.77 -4.35
C VAL A 116 4.39 -9.13 -5.72
N VAL A 117 3.28 -8.68 -6.28
CA VAL A 117 3.26 -8.06 -7.62
C VAL A 117 4.10 -6.78 -7.64
N ARG A 118 3.96 -5.94 -6.62
CA ARG A 118 4.69 -4.68 -6.46
C ARG A 118 6.19 -4.94 -6.25
N ALA A 119 6.52 -5.84 -5.32
CA ALA A 119 7.91 -6.22 -5.04
C ALA A 119 8.61 -6.83 -6.26
N ARG A 120 7.90 -7.67 -7.03
CA ARG A 120 8.42 -8.26 -8.27
C ARG A 120 8.70 -7.21 -9.34
N ALA A 121 7.82 -6.20 -9.47
CA ALA A 121 8.03 -5.12 -10.43
C ALA A 121 9.29 -4.32 -10.11
N LEU A 122 9.55 -4.04 -8.82
CA LEU A 122 10.76 -3.36 -8.37
C LEU A 122 12.01 -4.24 -8.57
N ALA A 123 11.97 -5.51 -8.18
CA ALA A 123 13.07 -6.46 -8.35
C ALA A 123 13.50 -6.58 -9.81
N LYS A 124 12.52 -6.70 -10.73
CA LYS A 124 12.77 -6.73 -12.18
C LYS A 124 13.51 -5.49 -12.68
N GLN A 125 13.14 -4.29 -12.19
CA GLN A 125 13.77 -3.03 -12.63
C GLN A 125 15.16 -2.82 -12.01
N LEU A 126 15.42 -3.44 -10.85
CA LEU A 126 16.74 -3.46 -10.20
C LEU A 126 17.63 -4.57 -10.74
N GLY A 127 17.08 -5.55 -11.47
CA GLY A 127 17.84 -6.72 -11.95
C GLY A 127 18.28 -7.64 -10.79
N CYS A 128 17.48 -7.74 -9.73
CA CYS A 128 17.79 -8.53 -8.55
C CYS A 128 16.70 -9.55 -8.21
N ASP A 129 16.97 -10.42 -7.26
CA ASP A 129 16.05 -11.47 -6.83
C ASP A 129 14.89 -10.94 -5.99
N LEU A 130 13.87 -11.79 -5.87
CA LEU A 130 12.68 -11.56 -5.06
C LEU A 130 12.59 -12.61 -3.95
N ALA A 131 12.35 -12.18 -2.72
CA ALA A 131 11.93 -13.05 -1.64
C ALA A 131 10.54 -12.65 -1.12
N ILE A 132 9.85 -13.58 -0.46
CA ILE A 132 8.49 -13.39 0.02
C ILE A 132 8.40 -13.89 1.45
N ILE A 133 7.77 -13.12 2.33
CA ILE A 133 7.42 -13.56 3.68
C ILE A 133 5.99 -14.10 3.64
N ASP A 134 5.85 -15.43 3.77
CA ASP A 134 4.56 -16.10 3.89
C ASP A 134 4.16 -16.19 5.37
N LYS A 135 3.06 -15.51 5.71
CA LYS A 135 2.51 -15.45 7.07
C LYS A 135 1.42 -16.51 7.21
N ARG A 136 1.68 -17.53 8.03
CA ARG A 136 0.69 -18.57 8.31
C ARG A 136 0.25 -18.51 9.76
N ARG A 137 -1.06 -18.48 9.97
CA ARG A 137 -1.69 -18.70 11.27
C ARG A 137 -2.26 -20.13 11.30
N PRO A 138 -1.55 -21.10 11.87
CA PRO A 138 -2.01 -22.49 11.85
C PRO A 138 -3.34 -22.70 12.64
N LYS A 139 -3.59 -21.87 13.65
CA LYS A 139 -4.84 -21.87 14.45
C LYS A 139 -5.12 -20.49 15.02
N ALA A 140 -6.39 -20.21 15.39
CA ALA A 140 -6.74 -19.05 16.20
C ALA A 140 -5.97 -19.10 17.54
N ASN A 141 -5.40 -17.96 17.97
CA ASN A 141 -4.61 -17.80 19.20
C ASN A 141 -3.22 -18.50 19.21
N VAL A 142 -2.69 -18.92 18.06
CA VAL A 142 -1.30 -19.39 17.94
C VAL A 142 -0.43 -18.30 17.35
N SER A 143 0.82 -18.23 17.79
CA SER A 143 1.81 -17.28 17.26
C SER A 143 1.89 -17.39 15.73
N GLU A 144 1.96 -16.25 15.08
CA GLU A 144 2.11 -16.15 13.62
C GLU A 144 3.46 -16.71 13.21
N VAL A 145 3.46 -17.75 12.38
CA VAL A 145 4.70 -18.32 11.85
C VAL A 145 4.98 -17.66 10.50
N MET A 146 6.18 -17.11 10.36
CA MET A 146 6.64 -16.48 9.13
C MET A 146 7.66 -17.36 8.44
N HIS A 147 7.40 -17.71 7.18
CA HIS A 147 8.33 -18.43 6.33
C HIS A 147 8.89 -17.50 5.26
N VAL A 148 10.19 -17.46 5.12
CA VAL A 148 10.86 -16.73 4.03
C VAL A 148 11.03 -17.70 2.86
N ILE A 149 10.53 -17.32 1.72
CA ILE A 149 10.64 -18.02 0.44
C ILE A 149 11.60 -17.20 -0.43
N GLY A 150 12.73 -17.76 -0.80
CA GLY A 150 13.82 -17.12 -1.54
C GLY A 150 15.12 -17.07 -0.75
N GLU A 151 16.23 -16.84 -1.46
CA GLU A 151 17.57 -16.83 -0.89
C GLU A 151 17.92 -15.44 -0.37
N ILE A 152 18.14 -15.32 0.94
CA ILE A 152 18.41 -14.04 1.61
C ILE A 152 19.67 -14.06 2.50
N GLU A 153 20.25 -15.24 2.71
CA GLU A 153 21.40 -15.40 3.59
C GLU A 153 22.60 -14.58 3.11
N ASN A 154 23.19 -13.78 3.99
CA ASN A 154 24.30 -12.85 3.74
C ASN A 154 24.00 -11.74 2.70
N ARG A 155 22.75 -11.53 2.31
CA ARG A 155 22.35 -10.56 1.30
C ARG A 155 21.75 -9.28 1.90
N ASN A 156 21.74 -8.21 1.12
CA ASN A 156 21.06 -6.97 1.45
C ASN A 156 19.57 -7.07 1.03
N CYS A 157 18.66 -6.93 1.98
CA CYS A 157 17.22 -7.05 1.75
C CYS A 157 16.54 -5.68 1.78
N VAL A 158 15.74 -5.37 0.76
CA VAL A 158 14.85 -4.20 0.73
C VAL A 158 13.41 -4.66 0.83
N ILE A 159 12.71 -4.27 1.90
CA ILE A 159 11.28 -4.58 2.06
C ILE A 159 10.47 -3.55 1.27
N MET A 160 9.56 -4.04 0.41
CA MET A 160 8.67 -3.20 -0.40
C MET A 160 7.22 -3.38 0.03
N ASP A 161 6.60 -2.31 0.55
CA ASP A 161 5.19 -2.28 0.95
C ASP A 161 4.49 -1.04 0.37
N ASP A 162 3.16 -1.01 0.38
CA ASP A 162 2.35 0.11 -0.12
C ASP A 162 2.15 1.20 0.93
N MET A 163 2.18 0.83 2.21
CA MET A 163 1.97 1.78 3.29
C MET A 163 2.58 1.32 4.61
N ILE A 164 3.04 2.29 5.37
CA ILE A 164 3.50 2.10 6.75
C ILE A 164 2.53 2.82 7.68
N ASP A 165 1.85 2.05 8.54
CA ASP A 165 0.94 2.59 9.55
C ASP A 165 1.61 2.48 10.93
N THR A 166 1.38 1.39 11.64
CA THR A 166 2.01 1.14 12.96
C THR A 166 3.41 0.53 12.87
N ALA A 167 3.90 0.29 11.67
CA ALA A 167 5.15 -0.40 11.36
C ALA A 167 5.27 -1.86 11.89
N GLY A 168 4.25 -2.40 12.55
CA GLY A 168 4.31 -3.74 13.13
C GLY A 168 4.62 -4.85 12.12
N THR A 169 4.12 -4.75 10.90
CA THR A 169 4.45 -5.69 9.81
C THR A 169 5.92 -5.59 9.41
N LEU A 170 6.43 -4.36 9.25
CA LEU A 170 7.83 -4.13 8.85
C LEU A 170 8.82 -4.57 9.91
N VAL A 171 8.55 -4.27 11.18
CA VAL A 171 9.42 -4.67 12.29
C VAL A 171 9.56 -6.19 12.34
N LYS A 172 8.43 -6.91 12.35
CA LYS A 172 8.44 -8.38 12.33
C LYS A 172 9.10 -8.96 11.08
N ALA A 173 8.86 -8.36 9.92
CA ALA A 173 9.51 -8.77 8.68
C ALA A 173 11.02 -8.61 8.76
N ALA A 174 11.50 -7.47 9.27
CA ALA A 174 12.93 -7.21 9.45
C ALA A 174 13.57 -8.16 10.45
N GLU A 175 12.91 -8.46 11.58
CA GLU A 175 13.35 -9.43 12.57
C GLU A 175 13.55 -10.81 11.94
N VAL A 176 12.53 -11.33 11.24
CA VAL A 176 12.59 -12.63 10.57
C VAL A 176 13.69 -12.70 9.51
N LEU A 177 13.87 -11.64 8.72
CA LEU A 177 14.95 -11.59 7.74
C LEU A 177 16.32 -11.62 8.41
N LYS A 178 16.48 -10.89 9.52
CA LYS A 178 17.74 -10.91 10.31
C LYS A 178 18.02 -12.28 10.95
N GLU A 179 17.00 -12.92 11.51
CA GLU A 179 17.11 -14.29 12.06
C GLU A 179 17.48 -15.32 10.98
N ARG A 180 17.07 -15.08 9.73
CA ARG A 180 17.41 -15.93 8.57
C ARG A 180 18.72 -15.56 7.89
N GLY A 181 19.53 -14.72 8.50
CA GLY A 181 20.89 -14.41 8.06
C GLY A 181 21.01 -13.27 7.06
N ALA A 182 19.99 -12.43 6.87
CA ALA A 182 20.13 -11.23 6.04
C ALA A 182 21.23 -10.31 6.58
N ARG A 183 22.13 -9.86 5.69
CA ARG A 183 23.25 -8.97 6.05
C ARG A 183 22.76 -7.62 6.54
N ARG A 184 21.89 -6.99 5.77
CA ARG A 184 21.20 -5.73 6.10
C ARG A 184 19.74 -5.78 5.65
N VAL A 185 18.88 -5.04 6.33
CA VAL A 185 17.46 -4.88 5.97
C VAL A 185 17.15 -3.38 5.89
N PHE A 186 16.50 -2.96 4.80
CA PHE A 186 16.11 -1.60 4.48
C PHE A 186 14.60 -1.52 4.22
#